data_1a2f32afd0f89231e55de78631d49a6e
#
_entry.id   1a2f32afd0f89231e55de78631d49a6e
#
_cell.length_a   1.000
_cell.length_b   1.000
_cell.length_c   1.000
_cell.angle_alpha   90.00
_cell.angle_beta   90.00
_cell.angle_gamma   90.00
#
_symmetry.space_group_name_H-M   'P 1'
#
loop_
_entity.id
_entity.type
_entity.pdbx_description
1 polymer ?
#
loop_
_entity_poly.entity_id
_entity_poly.type
_entity_poly.pdbx_seq_one_letter_code
_entity_poly.pdbx_strand_id
1 'polypeptide(L)'
;MARDKKASSSTAAPRPRRRAPTRYHHGDLRRALLDAARAVVAKDGVDAVRLNALAKRLRVSVAAPFRHFASKDALLVALAEEGATRMVDAMNAAAAAASDPLEAERARGVAYVRFVVSEPGYFRVLARKEILAQSPLLAQMESSQHALMEAVLGRHHAGDNSPALVQRSAGLLAAQALTYGLARMIDDGILGDVDVDAAAALAVEVTDVLGRGLIPR
;
A
#
# COMPACT_ATOMS: atom_id res chain seq x y z
N MET A 1 58.61 25.87 -63.87
CA MET A 1 57.77 26.52 -62.86
C MET A 1 56.54 25.65 -62.61
N ALA A 2 56.57 24.79 -61.61
CA ALA A 2 55.47 23.93 -61.19
C ALA A 2 54.92 24.46 -59.88
N ARG A 3 53.57 24.67 -59.83
CA ARG A 3 52.86 25.12 -58.63
C ARG A 3 52.22 23.92 -57.97
N ASP A 4 52.73 23.58 -56.78
CA ASP A 4 52.10 22.60 -55.89
C ASP A 4 50.78 23.14 -55.33
N LYS A 5 49.68 22.36 -55.52
CA LYS A 5 48.40 22.54 -54.87
C LYS A 5 48.32 21.58 -53.69
N LYS A 6 48.45 22.13 -52.48
CA LYS A 6 48.31 21.45 -51.20
C LYS A 6 46.81 21.27 -50.95
N ALA A 7 46.31 20.01 -50.95
CA ALA A 7 44.96 19.66 -50.57
C ALA A 7 44.87 19.52 -49.02
N SER A 8 44.12 20.38 -48.38
CA SER A 8 43.80 20.26 -46.95
C SER A 8 42.59 19.35 -46.73
N SER A 9 42.85 18.16 -46.23
CA SER A 9 41.76 17.21 -45.78
C SER A 9 41.29 17.64 -44.38
N SER A 10 40.09 18.22 -44.32
CA SER A 10 39.39 18.50 -43.05
C SER A 10 38.75 17.22 -42.57
N THR A 11 39.31 16.63 -41.52
CA THR A 11 38.74 15.47 -40.82
C THR A 11 37.69 15.99 -39.82
N ALA A 12 36.42 15.93 -40.17
CA ALA A 12 35.33 16.26 -39.29
C ALA A 12 35.12 15.11 -38.26
N ALA A 13 35.22 15.44 -36.97
CA ALA A 13 34.96 14.50 -35.86
C ALA A 13 33.51 13.98 -35.88
N PRO A 14 33.26 12.70 -35.61
CA PRO A 14 31.91 12.14 -35.60
C PRO A 14 31.08 12.72 -34.44
N ARG A 15 29.90 13.26 -34.80
CA ARG A 15 28.91 13.76 -33.84
C ARG A 15 28.45 12.61 -32.94
N PRO A 16 28.30 12.82 -31.61
CA PRO A 16 27.84 11.78 -30.71
C PRO A 16 26.40 11.36 -31.09
N ARG A 17 26.23 10.08 -31.36
CA ARG A 17 24.91 9.47 -31.61
C ARG A 17 24.03 9.68 -30.38
N ARG A 18 22.93 10.43 -30.53
CA ARG A 18 21.86 10.50 -29.54
C ARG A 18 21.43 9.06 -29.21
N ARG A 19 21.62 8.64 -27.96
CA ARG A 19 21.06 7.36 -27.45
C ARG A 19 19.58 7.36 -27.77
N ALA A 20 19.13 6.36 -28.52
CA ALA A 20 17.72 6.12 -28.77
C ALA A 20 16.99 5.94 -27.44
N PRO A 21 15.78 6.52 -27.27
CA PRO A 21 15.01 6.29 -26.05
C PRO A 21 14.77 4.79 -25.92
N THR A 22 15.09 4.23 -24.75
CA THR A 22 14.81 2.85 -24.38
C THR A 22 13.34 2.58 -24.68
N ARG A 23 13.06 1.65 -25.60
CA ARG A 23 11.70 1.20 -25.92
C ARG A 23 11.13 0.58 -24.65
N TYR A 24 10.23 1.30 -23.98
CA TYR A 24 9.40 0.76 -22.91
C TYR A 24 8.56 -0.38 -23.49
N HIS A 25 8.78 -1.60 -23.03
CA HIS A 25 7.95 -2.75 -23.41
C HIS A 25 6.53 -2.52 -22.86
N HIS A 26 5.48 -2.80 -23.66
CA HIS A 26 4.08 -2.51 -23.32
C HIS A 26 3.59 -3.17 -22.01
N GLY A 27 4.22 -4.28 -21.56
CA GLY A 27 3.97 -4.89 -20.25
C GLY A 27 4.56 -4.11 -19.07
N ASP A 28 5.57 -3.29 -19.34
CA ASP A 28 6.29 -2.51 -18.34
C ASP A 28 5.59 -1.17 -18.01
N LEU A 29 4.82 -0.60 -18.97
CA LEU A 29 4.16 0.69 -18.77
C LEU A 29 3.02 0.61 -17.74
N ARG A 30 2.23 -0.48 -17.73
CA ARG A 30 1.18 -0.65 -16.73
C ARG A 30 1.78 -0.67 -15.32
N ARG A 31 2.85 -1.42 -15.12
CA ARG A 31 3.58 -1.48 -13.86
C ARG A 31 4.16 -0.12 -13.48
N ALA A 32 4.83 0.53 -14.41
CA ALA A 32 5.43 1.85 -14.19
C ALA A 32 4.38 2.92 -13.82
N LEU A 33 3.18 2.85 -14.39
CA LEU A 33 2.06 3.74 -14.02
C LEU A 33 1.58 3.51 -12.59
N LEU A 34 1.46 2.25 -12.15
CA LEU A 34 1.10 1.91 -10.78
C LEU A 34 2.17 2.39 -9.79
N ASP A 35 3.44 2.13 -10.07
CA ASP A 35 4.55 2.57 -9.23
C ASP A 35 4.64 4.10 -9.12
N ALA A 36 4.47 4.79 -10.26
CA ALA A 36 4.47 6.25 -10.28
C ALA A 36 3.25 6.84 -9.53
N ALA A 37 2.07 6.23 -9.67
CA ALA A 37 0.87 6.62 -8.93
C ALA A 37 1.04 6.40 -7.43
N ARG A 38 1.54 5.23 -7.02
CA ARG A 38 1.85 4.91 -5.62
C ARG A 38 2.77 5.96 -4.99
N ALA A 39 3.84 6.34 -5.70
CA ALA A 39 4.76 7.36 -5.23
C ALA A 39 4.11 8.76 -5.09
N VAL A 40 3.18 9.13 -6.00
CA VAL A 40 2.41 10.37 -5.89
C VAL A 40 1.46 10.31 -4.70
N VAL A 41 0.74 9.20 -4.52
CA VAL A 41 -0.17 9.03 -3.39
C VAL A 41 0.58 9.11 -2.06
N ALA A 42 1.73 8.45 -1.94
CA ALA A 42 2.55 8.46 -0.74
C ALA A 42 3.02 9.87 -0.35
N LYS A 43 3.33 10.71 -1.34
CA LYS A 43 3.85 12.05 -1.13
C LYS A 43 2.78 13.12 -1.02
N ASP A 44 1.87 13.14 -1.99
CA ASP A 44 0.98 14.28 -2.27
C ASP A 44 -0.50 13.91 -2.09
N GLY A 45 -0.80 12.65 -1.72
CA GLY A 45 -2.15 12.13 -1.52
C GLY A 45 -2.85 11.66 -2.82
N VAL A 46 -3.98 10.99 -2.63
CA VAL A 46 -4.77 10.35 -3.71
C VAL A 46 -5.26 11.39 -4.74
N ASP A 47 -5.64 12.55 -4.26
CA ASP A 47 -6.22 13.60 -5.11
C ASP A 47 -5.19 14.26 -6.05
N ALA A 48 -3.90 14.11 -5.76
CA ALA A 48 -2.81 14.63 -6.61
C ALA A 48 -2.56 13.77 -7.86
N VAL A 49 -3.07 12.54 -7.93
CA VAL A 49 -2.87 11.66 -9.08
C VAL A 49 -3.55 12.20 -10.33
N ARG A 50 -2.77 12.33 -11.43
CA ARG A 50 -3.24 12.77 -12.76
C ARG A 50 -2.56 11.94 -13.84
N LEU A 51 -3.32 11.20 -14.66
CA LEU A 51 -2.79 10.35 -15.73
C LEU A 51 -1.84 11.09 -16.68
N ASN A 52 -2.17 12.33 -17.03
CA ASN A 52 -1.33 13.16 -17.91
C ASN A 52 0.02 13.52 -17.24
N ALA A 53 0.03 13.78 -15.94
CA ALA A 53 1.25 14.05 -15.19
C ALA A 53 2.14 12.80 -15.10
N LEU A 54 1.53 11.63 -14.89
CA LEU A 54 2.22 10.33 -14.90
C LEU A 54 2.82 10.04 -16.27
N ALA A 55 2.08 10.27 -17.38
CA ALA A 55 2.59 10.13 -18.74
C ALA A 55 3.83 11.00 -18.97
N LYS A 56 3.78 12.27 -18.56
CA LYS A 56 4.92 13.20 -18.65
C LYS A 56 6.11 12.73 -17.84
N ARG A 57 5.89 12.26 -16.61
CA ARG A 57 6.92 11.73 -15.71
C ARG A 57 7.61 10.51 -16.32
N LEU A 58 6.84 9.61 -16.93
CA LEU A 58 7.31 8.39 -17.59
C LEU A 58 7.82 8.62 -19.02
N ARG A 59 7.76 9.86 -19.53
CA ARG A 59 8.20 10.25 -20.87
C ARG A 59 7.50 9.47 -22.00
N VAL A 60 6.21 9.19 -21.82
CA VAL A 60 5.34 8.57 -22.81
C VAL A 60 4.31 9.56 -23.34
N SER A 61 3.61 9.21 -24.42
CA SER A 61 2.53 10.06 -24.94
C SER A 61 1.39 10.16 -23.94
N VAL A 62 0.65 11.30 -23.96
CA VAL A 62 -0.51 11.53 -23.08
C VAL A 62 -1.59 10.46 -23.25
N ALA A 63 -1.71 9.88 -24.45
CA ALA A 63 -2.67 8.81 -24.73
C ALA A 63 -2.22 7.43 -24.23
N ALA A 64 -0.93 7.22 -23.92
CA ALA A 64 -0.42 5.91 -23.54
C ALA A 64 -1.02 5.34 -22.25
N PRO A 65 -1.19 6.11 -21.15
CA PRO A 65 -1.84 5.62 -19.93
C PRO A 65 -3.26 5.12 -20.15
N PHE A 66 -4.03 5.77 -21.03
CA PHE A 66 -5.43 5.42 -21.30
C PHE A 66 -5.62 4.09 -22.02
N ARG A 67 -4.54 3.51 -22.57
CA ARG A 67 -4.55 2.13 -23.10
C ARG A 67 -4.50 1.07 -21.99
N HIS A 68 -4.09 1.45 -20.78
CA HIS A 68 -3.96 0.56 -19.63
C HIS A 68 -5.01 0.83 -18.55
N PHE A 69 -5.43 2.07 -18.41
CA PHE A 69 -6.41 2.51 -17.41
C PHE A 69 -7.37 3.50 -18.05
N ALA A 70 -8.65 3.14 -18.11
CA ALA A 70 -9.68 3.98 -18.73
C ALA A 70 -9.84 5.35 -18.03
N SER A 71 -9.53 5.42 -16.73
CA SER A 71 -9.65 6.62 -15.92
C SER A 71 -8.60 6.65 -14.79
N LYS A 72 -8.53 7.78 -14.07
CA LYS A 72 -7.81 7.89 -12.80
C LYS A 72 -8.31 6.85 -11.80
N ASP A 73 -9.63 6.70 -11.69
CA ASP A 73 -10.24 5.79 -10.73
C ASP A 73 -9.90 4.34 -11.04
N ALA A 74 -9.90 3.94 -12.32
CA ALA A 74 -9.46 2.61 -12.73
C ALA A 74 -7.98 2.32 -12.34
N LEU A 75 -7.11 3.32 -12.43
CA LEU A 75 -5.73 3.20 -11.96
C LEU A 75 -5.67 3.05 -10.42
N LEU A 76 -6.45 3.86 -9.69
CA LEU A 76 -6.48 3.84 -8.23
C LEU A 76 -7.11 2.55 -7.69
N VAL A 77 -8.15 2.02 -8.33
CA VAL A 77 -8.74 0.70 -8.02
C VAL A 77 -7.70 -0.40 -8.17
N ALA A 78 -6.98 -0.45 -9.30
CA ALA A 78 -5.93 -1.44 -9.50
C ALA A 78 -4.79 -1.31 -8.47
N LEU A 79 -4.48 -0.08 -8.05
CA LEU A 79 -3.50 0.17 -7.00
C LEU A 79 -4.02 -0.31 -5.62
N ALA A 80 -5.29 -0.09 -5.32
CA ALA A 80 -5.92 -0.56 -4.09
C ALA A 80 -5.98 -2.11 -4.03
N GLU A 81 -6.35 -2.77 -5.14
CA GLU A 81 -6.36 -4.23 -5.23
C GLU A 81 -4.97 -4.84 -4.98
N GLU A 82 -3.94 -4.27 -5.60
CA GLU A 82 -2.56 -4.68 -5.35
C GLU A 82 -2.16 -4.45 -3.88
N GLY A 83 -2.50 -3.30 -3.33
CA GLY A 83 -2.22 -2.94 -1.93
C GLY A 83 -2.91 -3.88 -0.95
N ALA A 84 -4.19 -4.19 -1.17
CA ALA A 84 -4.94 -5.12 -0.33
C ALA A 84 -4.32 -6.53 -0.34
N THR A 85 -3.97 -7.04 -1.54
CA THR A 85 -3.31 -8.34 -1.66
C THR A 85 -2.01 -8.38 -0.89
N ARG A 86 -1.13 -7.40 -1.10
CA ARG A 86 0.17 -7.32 -0.40
C ARG A 86 0.02 -7.22 1.13
N MET A 87 -0.95 -6.43 1.59
CA MET A 87 -1.23 -6.28 3.01
C MET A 87 -1.67 -7.60 3.64
N VAL A 88 -2.63 -8.28 3.01
CA VAL A 88 -3.14 -9.59 3.49
C VAL A 88 -2.04 -10.65 3.46
N ASP A 89 -1.24 -10.70 2.40
CA ASP A 89 -0.12 -11.64 2.29
C ASP A 89 0.92 -11.41 3.41
N ALA A 90 1.29 -10.15 3.68
CA ALA A 90 2.21 -9.82 4.76
C ALA A 90 1.67 -10.21 6.14
N MET A 91 0.38 -9.94 6.40
CA MET A 91 -0.29 -10.31 7.65
C MET A 91 -0.37 -11.83 7.82
N ASN A 92 -0.71 -12.55 6.75
CA ASN A 92 -0.80 -14.02 6.78
C ASN A 92 0.57 -14.68 6.95
N ALA A 93 1.61 -14.17 6.29
CA ALA A 93 2.97 -14.65 6.45
C ALA A 93 3.47 -14.46 7.90
N ALA A 94 3.17 -13.32 8.52
CA ALA A 94 3.52 -13.08 9.92
C ALA A 94 2.77 -14.02 10.87
N ALA A 95 1.47 -14.25 10.65
CA ALA A 95 0.67 -15.16 11.46
C ALA A 95 1.10 -16.62 11.34
N ALA A 96 1.53 -17.06 10.16
CA ALA A 96 1.96 -18.43 9.90
C ALA A 96 3.25 -18.82 10.66
N ALA A 97 4.03 -17.82 11.10
CA ALA A 97 5.23 -18.02 11.90
C ALA A 97 4.96 -18.14 13.41
N ALA A 98 3.73 -17.87 13.85
CA ALA A 98 3.35 -17.87 15.27
C ALA A 98 3.08 -19.30 15.79
N SER A 99 3.33 -19.51 17.09
CA SER A 99 3.19 -20.82 17.75
C SER A 99 1.77 -21.08 18.27
N ASP A 100 0.99 -20.02 18.50
CA ASP A 100 -0.38 -20.10 19.00
C ASP A 100 -1.29 -19.03 18.37
N PRO A 101 -2.63 -19.18 18.46
CA PRO A 101 -3.58 -18.28 17.84
C PRO A 101 -3.52 -16.82 18.33
N LEU A 102 -3.18 -16.58 19.59
CA LEU A 102 -3.08 -15.24 20.15
C LEU A 102 -1.83 -14.53 19.61
N GLU A 103 -0.71 -15.24 19.57
CA GLU A 103 0.52 -14.75 18.95
C GLU A 103 0.32 -14.49 17.45
N ALA A 104 -0.44 -15.35 16.73
CA ALA A 104 -0.78 -15.16 15.34
C ALA A 104 -1.56 -13.84 15.10
N GLU A 105 -2.57 -13.54 15.92
CA GLU A 105 -3.33 -12.29 15.80
C GLU A 105 -2.47 -11.06 16.13
N ARG A 106 -1.60 -11.17 17.12
CA ARG A 106 -0.62 -10.13 17.44
C ARG A 106 0.34 -9.88 16.28
N ALA A 107 0.90 -10.95 15.69
CA ALA A 107 1.80 -10.86 14.54
C ALA A 107 1.10 -10.21 13.33
N ARG A 108 -0.19 -10.47 13.10
CA ARG A 108 -1.02 -9.79 12.09
C ARG A 108 -1.08 -8.29 12.34
N GLY A 109 -1.37 -7.88 13.57
CA GLY A 109 -1.45 -6.47 13.96
C GLY A 109 -0.12 -5.73 13.75
N VAL A 110 0.99 -6.33 14.16
CA VAL A 110 2.33 -5.78 13.93
C VAL A 110 2.65 -5.68 12.44
N ALA A 111 2.35 -6.72 11.66
CA ALA A 111 2.56 -6.72 10.20
C ALA A 111 1.69 -5.66 9.50
N TYR A 112 0.46 -5.43 9.96
CA TYR A 112 -0.40 -4.35 9.49
C TYR A 112 0.24 -2.97 9.71
N VAL A 113 0.71 -2.68 10.92
CA VAL A 113 1.38 -1.39 11.23
C VAL A 113 2.65 -1.22 10.39
N ARG A 114 3.47 -2.27 10.28
CA ARG A 114 4.65 -2.24 9.39
C ARG A 114 4.30 -1.93 7.94
N PHE A 115 3.23 -2.55 7.43
CA PHE A 115 2.76 -2.30 6.05
C PHE A 115 2.37 -0.84 5.85
N VAL A 116 1.61 -0.25 6.77
CA VAL A 116 1.17 1.16 6.68
C VAL A 116 2.37 2.11 6.58
N VAL A 117 3.39 1.89 7.40
CA VAL A 117 4.58 2.76 7.43
C VAL A 117 5.48 2.53 6.21
N SER A 118 5.66 1.28 5.78
CA SER A 118 6.51 0.95 4.63
C SER A 118 5.86 1.28 3.29
N GLU A 119 4.53 1.25 3.21
CA GLU A 119 3.75 1.36 1.97
C GLU A 119 2.60 2.39 2.06
N PRO A 120 2.88 3.64 2.48
CA PRO A 120 1.83 4.64 2.71
C PRO A 120 1.01 4.94 1.45
N GLY A 121 1.59 4.77 0.26
CA GLY A 121 0.88 4.94 -1.01
C GLY A 121 -0.26 3.94 -1.22
N TYR A 122 -0.10 2.71 -0.79
CA TYR A 122 -1.18 1.72 -0.79
C TYR A 122 -2.19 1.99 0.32
N PHE A 123 -1.71 2.24 1.53
CA PHE A 123 -2.59 2.48 2.68
C PHE A 123 -3.57 3.64 2.43
N ARG A 124 -3.09 4.78 1.92
CA ARG A 124 -3.91 5.95 1.65
C ARG A 124 -4.96 5.73 0.57
N VAL A 125 -4.70 4.86 -0.42
CA VAL A 125 -5.73 4.46 -1.40
C VAL A 125 -6.74 3.53 -0.77
N LEU A 126 -6.31 2.58 0.06
CA LEU A 126 -7.19 1.66 0.80
C LEU A 126 -8.08 2.36 1.83
N ALA A 127 -7.71 3.55 2.28
CA ALA A 127 -8.54 4.37 3.17
C ALA A 127 -9.70 5.11 2.45
N ARG A 128 -9.81 5.01 1.11
CA ARG A 128 -10.83 5.70 0.29
C ARG A 128 -11.98 4.77 -0.05
N LYS A 129 -13.08 4.87 0.70
CA LYS A 129 -14.29 4.04 0.50
C LYS A 129 -14.85 4.11 -0.92
N GLU A 130 -14.81 5.28 -1.54
CA GLU A 130 -15.27 5.51 -2.90
C GLU A 130 -14.44 4.75 -3.95
N ILE A 131 -13.19 4.41 -3.66
CA ILE A 131 -12.34 3.58 -4.51
C ILE A 131 -12.64 2.10 -4.25
N LEU A 132 -12.74 1.71 -2.98
CA LEU A 132 -13.05 0.33 -2.59
C LEU A 132 -14.38 -0.15 -3.19
N ALA A 133 -15.40 0.70 -3.16
CA ALA A 133 -16.74 0.40 -3.71
C ALA A 133 -16.77 0.15 -5.23
N GLN A 134 -15.71 0.53 -5.96
CA GLN A 134 -15.62 0.31 -7.41
C GLN A 134 -15.02 -1.05 -7.78
N SER A 135 -14.45 -1.78 -6.82
CA SER A 135 -13.89 -3.12 -7.02
C SER A 135 -14.77 -4.17 -6.35
N PRO A 136 -15.33 -5.13 -7.10
CA PRO A 136 -16.04 -6.26 -6.50
C PRO A 136 -15.18 -7.05 -5.51
N LEU A 137 -13.89 -7.20 -5.79
CA LEU A 137 -12.94 -7.87 -4.92
C LEU A 137 -12.81 -7.14 -3.57
N LEU A 138 -12.57 -5.83 -3.60
CA LEU A 138 -12.39 -5.02 -2.40
C LEU A 138 -13.70 -4.88 -1.61
N ALA A 139 -14.84 -4.73 -2.30
CA ALA A 139 -16.15 -4.71 -1.68
C ALA A 139 -16.47 -6.05 -0.98
N GLN A 140 -16.09 -7.17 -1.57
CA GLN A 140 -16.23 -8.49 -0.94
C GLN A 140 -15.33 -8.63 0.29
N MET A 141 -14.08 -8.15 0.24
CA MET A 141 -13.17 -8.15 1.38
C MET A 141 -13.72 -7.31 2.54
N GLU A 142 -14.24 -6.11 2.25
CA GLU A 142 -14.88 -5.23 3.24
C GLU A 142 -16.12 -5.89 3.85
N SER A 143 -16.98 -6.50 3.02
CA SER A 143 -18.18 -7.21 3.46
C SER A 143 -17.84 -8.41 4.36
N SER A 144 -16.80 -9.15 4.02
CA SER A 144 -16.32 -10.29 4.82
C SER A 144 -15.82 -9.85 6.20
N GLN A 145 -15.12 -8.73 6.25
CA GLN A 145 -14.65 -8.15 7.51
C GLN A 145 -15.80 -7.61 8.36
N HIS A 146 -16.80 -6.96 7.74
CA HIS A 146 -18.03 -6.54 8.40
C HIS A 146 -18.81 -7.73 8.95
N ALA A 147 -19.01 -8.78 8.16
CA ALA A 147 -19.74 -9.99 8.59
C ALA A 147 -19.02 -10.69 9.76
N LEU A 148 -17.68 -10.73 9.75
CA LEU A 148 -16.93 -11.24 10.90
C LEU A 148 -17.18 -10.39 12.15
N MET A 149 -17.15 -9.08 12.02
CA MET A 149 -17.39 -8.15 13.12
C MET A 149 -18.83 -8.27 13.64
N GLU A 150 -19.82 -8.32 12.76
CA GLU A 150 -21.21 -8.55 13.13
C GLU A 150 -21.42 -9.92 13.81
N ALA A 151 -20.74 -10.97 13.34
CA ALA A 151 -20.82 -12.28 14.00
C ALA A 151 -20.23 -12.27 15.42
N VAL A 152 -19.22 -11.43 15.66
CA VAL A 152 -18.63 -11.22 16.97
C VAL A 152 -19.58 -10.38 17.87
N LEU A 153 -20.05 -9.25 17.37
CA LEU A 153 -20.95 -8.35 18.11
C LEU A 153 -22.37 -8.95 18.23
N GLY A 154 -22.88 -9.59 17.19
CA GLY A 154 -24.22 -10.18 17.16
C GLY A 154 -24.41 -11.32 18.14
N ARG A 155 -23.37 -12.14 18.37
CA ARG A 155 -23.41 -13.15 19.46
C ARG A 155 -23.52 -12.52 20.84
N HIS A 156 -22.90 -11.37 21.03
CA HIS A 156 -23.01 -10.59 22.26
C HIS A 156 -24.44 -10.05 22.45
N HIS A 157 -25.09 -9.56 21.38
CA HIS A 157 -26.48 -9.07 21.43
C HIS A 157 -27.52 -10.19 21.54
N ALA A 158 -27.22 -11.41 21.08
CA ALA A 158 -28.11 -12.56 21.16
C ALA A 158 -28.18 -13.21 22.56
N GLY A 159 -27.56 -12.60 23.58
CA GLY A 159 -27.66 -13.06 24.96
C GLY A 159 -26.70 -14.20 25.33
N ASP A 160 -25.79 -14.61 24.44
CA ASP A 160 -24.65 -15.45 24.82
C ASP A 160 -23.58 -14.59 25.50
N ASN A 161 -23.86 -14.32 26.78
CA ASN A 161 -23.00 -13.53 27.65
C ASN A 161 -22.00 -14.41 28.40
N SER A 162 -21.58 -15.53 27.84
CA SER A 162 -20.52 -16.31 28.49
C SER A 162 -19.28 -15.41 28.66
N PRO A 163 -18.69 -15.30 29.86
CA PRO A 163 -17.57 -14.40 30.12
C PRO A 163 -16.40 -14.61 29.14
N ALA A 164 -16.17 -15.87 28.75
CA ALA A 164 -15.10 -16.21 27.81
C ALA A 164 -15.38 -15.66 26.40
N LEU A 165 -16.62 -15.67 25.92
CA LEU A 165 -16.99 -15.16 24.59
C LEU A 165 -16.91 -13.63 24.57
N VAL A 166 -17.46 -12.97 25.57
CA VAL A 166 -17.43 -11.50 25.74
C VAL A 166 -15.98 -11.00 25.78
N GLN A 167 -15.14 -11.65 26.57
CA GLN A 167 -13.74 -11.29 26.71
C GLN A 167 -12.96 -11.48 25.40
N ARG A 168 -13.19 -12.59 24.67
CA ARG A 168 -12.53 -12.86 23.38
C ARG A 168 -12.95 -11.84 22.31
N SER A 169 -14.23 -11.51 22.24
CA SER A 169 -14.78 -10.55 21.27
C SER A 169 -14.29 -9.15 21.53
N ALA A 170 -14.32 -8.69 22.79
CA ALA A 170 -13.79 -7.41 23.20
C ALA A 170 -12.28 -7.31 22.96
N GLY A 171 -11.53 -8.38 23.23
CA GLY A 171 -10.09 -8.44 23.02
C GLY A 171 -9.71 -8.31 21.55
N LEU A 172 -10.41 -9.03 20.66
CA LEU A 172 -10.17 -8.95 19.22
C LEU A 172 -10.46 -7.54 18.68
N LEU A 173 -11.60 -6.96 19.08
CA LEU A 173 -11.99 -5.61 18.68
C LEU A 173 -11.00 -4.56 19.22
N ALA A 174 -10.58 -4.70 20.46
CA ALA A 174 -9.61 -3.79 21.07
C ALA A 174 -8.24 -3.89 20.36
N ALA A 175 -7.75 -5.09 20.05
CA ALA A 175 -6.51 -5.28 19.32
C ALA A 175 -6.56 -4.64 17.91
N GLN A 176 -7.67 -4.81 17.20
CA GLN A 176 -7.89 -4.21 15.89
C GLN A 176 -8.00 -2.68 15.98
N ALA A 177 -8.73 -2.15 16.95
CA ALA A 177 -8.85 -0.71 17.17
C ALA A 177 -7.50 -0.06 17.51
N LEU A 178 -6.70 -0.72 18.35
CA LEU A 178 -5.38 -0.22 18.75
C LEU A 178 -4.40 -0.21 17.59
N THR A 179 -4.31 -1.29 16.81
CA THR A 179 -3.39 -1.38 15.67
C THR A 179 -3.79 -0.44 14.54
N TYR A 180 -5.09 -0.33 14.25
CA TYR A 180 -5.62 0.63 13.29
C TYR A 180 -5.38 2.08 13.74
N GLY A 181 -5.68 2.39 15.01
CA GLY A 181 -5.46 3.71 15.57
C GLY A 181 -3.99 4.11 15.56
N LEU A 182 -3.09 3.22 15.98
CA LEU A 182 -1.64 3.47 15.93
C LEU A 182 -1.16 3.75 14.51
N ALA A 183 -1.57 2.91 13.53
CA ALA A 183 -1.20 3.09 12.14
C ALA A 183 -1.69 4.45 11.58
N ARG A 184 -2.92 4.86 11.94
CA ARG A 184 -3.47 6.18 11.57
C ARG A 184 -2.69 7.32 12.20
N MET A 185 -2.37 7.24 13.51
CA MET A 185 -1.59 8.26 14.20
C MET A 185 -0.20 8.47 13.57
N ILE A 186 0.41 7.39 13.09
CA ILE A 186 1.69 7.45 12.38
C ILE A 186 1.52 8.10 11.00
N ASP A 187 0.54 7.63 10.19
CA ASP A 187 0.31 8.17 8.83
C ASP A 187 -0.11 9.64 8.85
N ASP A 188 -0.85 10.06 9.88
CA ASP A 188 -1.27 11.44 10.09
C ASP A 188 -0.15 12.33 10.70
N GLY A 189 1.03 11.76 11.02
CA GLY A 189 2.17 12.47 11.57
C GLY A 189 2.03 12.90 13.04
N ILE A 190 1.03 12.40 13.76
CA ILE A 190 0.76 12.75 15.16
C ILE A 190 1.93 12.34 16.07
N LEU A 191 2.59 11.24 15.74
CA LEU A 191 3.74 10.71 16.50
C LEU A 191 5.10 11.20 15.96
N GLY A 192 5.10 12.15 15.00
CA GLY A 192 6.31 12.59 14.30
C GLY A 192 6.80 11.57 13.28
N ASP A 193 8.09 11.67 12.92
CA ASP A 193 8.72 10.74 11.97
C ASP A 193 9.04 9.42 12.67
N VAL A 194 8.22 8.40 12.42
CA VAL A 194 8.39 7.04 12.94
C VAL A 194 8.82 6.14 11.79
N ASP A 195 9.99 5.51 11.91
CA ASP A 195 10.45 4.52 10.94
C ASP A 195 9.73 3.15 11.13
N VAL A 196 9.96 2.24 10.18
CA VAL A 196 9.27 0.94 10.13
C VAL A 196 9.56 0.07 11.36
N ASP A 197 10.80 0.13 11.90
CA ASP A 197 11.20 -0.71 13.03
C ASP A 197 10.67 -0.13 14.34
N ALA A 198 10.70 1.19 14.51
CA ALA A 198 10.08 1.89 15.63
C ALA A 198 8.55 1.68 15.64
N ALA A 199 7.90 1.75 14.49
CA ALA A 199 6.46 1.47 14.36
C ALA A 199 6.11 0.03 14.77
N ALA A 200 6.93 -0.93 14.35
CA ALA A 200 6.76 -2.33 14.74
C ALA A 200 6.94 -2.54 16.25
N ALA A 201 7.95 -1.90 16.85
CA ALA A 201 8.18 -1.95 18.30
C ALA A 201 6.99 -1.36 19.07
N LEU A 202 6.49 -0.19 18.67
CA LEU A 202 5.29 0.41 19.24
C LEU A 202 4.06 -0.51 19.11
N ALA A 203 3.88 -1.16 17.97
CA ALA A 203 2.78 -2.11 17.77
C ALA A 203 2.88 -3.32 18.72
N VAL A 204 4.08 -3.83 18.96
CA VAL A 204 4.34 -4.89 19.93
C VAL A 204 3.99 -4.41 21.33
N GLU A 205 4.48 -3.26 21.76
CA GLU A 205 4.23 -2.72 23.10
C GLU A 205 2.73 -2.48 23.35
N VAL A 206 2.04 -1.85 22.40
CA VAL A 206 0.59 -1.57 22.52
C VAL A 206 -0.23 -2.86 22.60
N THR A 207 0.10 -3.86 21.79
CA THR A 207 -0.59 -5.16 21.85
C THR A 207 -0.23 -5.96 23.10
N ASP A 208 0.96 -5.79 23.68
CA ASP A 208 1.35 -6.39 24.97
C ASP A 208 0.58 -5.82 26.15
N VAL A 209 0.38 -4.50 26.17
CA VAL A 209 -0.43 -3.83 27.20
C VAL A 209 -1.84 -4.40 27.18
N LEU A 210 -2.43 -4.57 25.99
CA LEU A 210 -3.74 -5.17 25.83
C LEU A 210 -3.76 -6.63 26.32
N GLY A 211 -2.80 -7.46 25.93
CA GLY A 211 -2.71 -8.87 26.34
C GLY A 211 -2.63 -9.01 27.85
N ARG A 212 -1.84 -8.17 28.53
CA ARG A 212 -1.74 -8.16 30.01
C ARG A 212 -3.03 -7.68 30.71
N GLY A 213 -3.78 -6.80 30.08
CA GLY A 213 -5.07 -6.31 30.62
C GLY A 213 -6.24 -7.27 30.46
N LEU A 214 -6.16 -8.19 29.47
CA LEU A 214 -7.19 -9.18 29.16
C LEU A 214 -7.03 -10.50 29.91
N ILE A 215 -5.88 -10.77 30.52
CA ILE A 215 -5.64 -11.97 31.34
C ILE A 215 -6.07 -11.64 32.78
N PRO A 216 -7.13 -12.25 33.34
CA PRO A 216 -7.49 -12.08 34.74
C PRO A 216 -6.30 -12.55 35.59
N ARG A 217 -5.96 -11.76 36.61
CA ARG A 217 -4.99 -12.17 37.66
C ARG A 217 -5.62 -13.18 38.59
#